data_519520cb3dc7f34b14410344f8aa1134
#
_entry.id   519520cb3dc7f34b14410344f8aa1134
#
_cell.length_a   1.000
_cell.length_b   1.000
_cell.length_c   1.000
_cell.angle_alpha   90.00
_cell.angle_beta   90.00
_cell.angle_gamma   90.00
#
_symmetry.space_group_name_H-M   'P 1'
#
loop_
_entity.id
_entity.type
_entity.pdbx_description
1 polymer ?
#
loop_
_entity_poly.entity_id
_entity_poly.type
_entity_poly.pdbx_seq_one_letter_code
_entity_poly.pdbx_strand_id
1 'polypeptide(L)'
;MPTKPKEMADGTRIVAILNHTSLYEPLIAGYASTKLLWRFARHGVLPVAEKTMKRPVGLFFKFLVRHTVTVTRQRDATWDEVLNKIDDRALVVILPEGRMKRRNGLDSKGREMTVRAGIAEIIEALPDGRILTVYSGGLHHIQAPGELVPRPARQVRARIELVDIPMYK
;
A
#
# COMPACT_ATOMS: atom_id res chain seq x y z
N MET A 1 6.88 21.54 2.90
CA MET A 1 8.12 21.06 3.54
C MET A 1 8.17 19.54 3.42
N PRO A 2 9.33 18.90 3.22
CA PRO A 2 9.37 17.43 3.23
C PRO A 2 9.05 16.92 4.64
N THR A 3 8.15 15.96 4.73
CA THR A 3 7.74 15.32 6.00
C THR A 3 8.95 14.60 6.60
N LYS A 4 9.28 14.89 7.85
CA LYS A 4 10.41 14.24 8.54
C LYS A 4 10.08 12.77 8.81
N PRO A 5 11.03 11.83 8.68
CA PRO A 5 10.77 10.40 8.89
C PRO A 5 10.15 10.06 10.25
N LYS A 6 10.48 10.83 11.30
CA LYS A 6 9.96 10.65 12.64
C LYS A 6 8.46 10.98 12.74
N GLU A 7 8.01 12.00 12.02
CA GLU A 7 6.61 12.44 11.98
C GLU A 7 5.70 11.45 11.25
N MET A 8 6.26 10.65 10.34
CA MET A 8 5.52 9.62 9.60
C MET A 8 4.95 8.50 10.47
N ALA A 9 5.51 8.25 11.65
CA ALA A 9 5.06 7.17 12.52
C ALA A 9 3.94 7.58 13.47
N ASP A 10 3.86 8.88 13.82
CA ASP A 10 2.96 9.34 14.85
C ASP A 10 1.54 9.51 14.32
N GLY A 11 0.58 8.80 14.92
CA GLY A 11 -0.83 8.84 14.55
C GLY A 11 -1.16 8.28 13.16
N THR A 12 -0.19 7.75 12.39
CA THR A 12 -0.49 7.16 11.08
C THR A 12 -1.29 5.88 11.24
N ARG A 13 -2.46 5.82 10.61
CA ARG A 13 -3.36 4.67 10.61
C ARG A 13 -3.47 4.01 9.23
N ILE A 14 -3.22 4.76 8.18
CA ILE A 14 -3.24 4.27 6.80
C ILE A 14 -1.95 4.67 6.11
N VAL A 15 -1.35 3.74 5.37
CA VAL A 15 -0.33 4.02 4.35
C VAL A 15 -0.93 3.69 3.00
N ALA A 16 -1.26 4.71 2.23
CA ALA A 16 -1.82 4.59 0.90
C ALA A 16 -0.71 4.75 -0.15
N ILE A 17 -0.31 3.64 -0.78
CA ILE A 17 0.66 3.66 -1.88
C ILE A 17 -0.10 3.91 -3.17
N LEU A 18 0.04 5.12 -3.69
CA LEU A 18 -0.59 5.55 -4.93
C LEU A 18 0.27 5.13 -6.12
N ASN A 19 -0.37 5.00 -7.29
CA ASN A 19 0.28 4.65 -8.56
C ASN A 19 1.11 3.34 -8.52
N HIS A 20 0.45 2.22 -8.21
CA HIS A 20 1.07 0.89 -8.26
C HIS A 20 1.61 0.55 -9.65
N THR A 21 2.94 0.67 -9.83
CA THR A 21 3.60 0.57 -11.15
C THR A 21 4.65 -0.53 -11.24
N SER A 22 5.05 -1.13 -10.12
CA SER A 22 6.14 -2.10 -10.08
C SER A 22 5.99 -3.05 -8.90
N LEU A 23 6.65 -4.20 -8.96
CA LEU A 23 6.81 -5.10 -7.81
C LEU A 23 7.83 -4.57 -6.79
N TYR A 24 8.51 -3.47 -7.10
CA TYR A 24 9.55 -2.85 -6.25
C TYR A 24 9.03 -1.75 -5.33
N GLU A 25 7.70 -1.55 -5.21
CA GLU A 25 7.15 -0.64 -4.19
C GLU A 25 7.68 -0.92 -2.77
N PRO A 26 7.96 -2.17 -2.34
CA PRO A 26 8.58 -2.40 -1.04
C PRO A 26 9.90 -1.66 -0.79
N LEU A 27 10.64 -1.27 -1.83
CA LEU A 27 11.84 -0.44 -1.70
C LEU A 27 11.54 0.94 -1.10
N ILE A 28 10.32 1.44 -1.25
CA ILE A 28 9.87 2.70 -0.65
C ILE A 28 9.91 2.62 0.89
N ALA A 29 9.79 1.42 1.46
CA ALA A 29 9.95 1.21 2.90
C ALA A 29 11.33 1.66 3.43
N GLY A 30 12.35 1.75 2.57
CA GLY A 30 13.66 2.32 2.94
C GLY A 30 13.61 3.80 3.34
N TYR A 31 12.56 4.52 2.98
CA TYR A 31 12.32 5.91 3.43
C TYR A 31 11.54 5.99 4.74
N ALA A 32 10.97 4.87 5.22
CA ALA A 32 10.17 4.84 6.43
C ALA A 32 11.06 4.85 7.67
N SER A 33 10.57 5.46 8.77
CA SER A 33 11.24 5.36 10.05
C SER A 33 11.17 3.93 10.60
N THR A 34 12.19 3.52 11.35
CA THR A 34 12.20 2.22 12.05
C THR A 34 10.94 2.03 12.92
N LYS A 35 10.47 3.10 13.56
CA LYS A 35 9.23 3.10 14.36
C LYS A 35 8.01 2.72 13.51
N LEU A 36 7.87 3.27 12.30
CA LEU A 36 6.77 2.94 11.40
C LEU A 36 6.85 1.49 10.92
N LEU A 37 8.05 1.01 10.58
CA LEU A 37 8.27 -0.38 10.16
C LEU A 37 7.93 -1.37 11.29
N TRP A 38 8.33 -1.09 12.53
CA TRP A 38 7.97 -1.90 13.70
C TRP A 38 6.46 -1.92 13.96
N ARG A 39 5.78 -0.77 13.83
CA ARG A 39 4.33 -0.71 13.93
C ARG A 39 3.68 -1.54 12.84
N PHE A 40 4.17 -1.45 11.61
CA PHE A 40 3.67 -2.24 10.49
C PHE A 40 3.84 -3.74 10.74
N ALA A 41 5.00 -4.17 11.19
CA ALA A 41 5.23 -5.58 11.50
C ALA A 41 4.29 -6.12 12.58
N ARG A 42 4.00 -5.31 13.63
CA ARG A 42 3.19 -5.73 14.80
C ARG A 42 1.69 -5.53 14.62
N HIS A 43 1.28 -4.48 13.95
CA HIS A 43 -0.12 -4.04 13.86
C HIS A 43 -0.55 -3.82 12.41
N GLY A 44 0.28 -4.23 11.46
CA GLY A 44 -0.01 -4.08 10.05
C GLY A 44 -1.20 -4.93 9.62
N VAL A 45 -2.11 -4.32 8.86
CA VAL A 45 -3.17 -5.00 8.11
C VAL A 45 -2.89 -4.78 6.63
N LEU A 46 -2.60 -5.86 5.91
CA LEU A 46 -2.20 -5.82 4.51
C LEU A 46 -3.18 -6.63 3.67
N PRO A 47 -4.12 -6.00 2.98
CA PRO A 47 -4.94 -6.66 1.96
C PRO A 47 -4.08 -7.06 0.76
N VAL A 48 -4.00 -8.34 0.46
CA VAL A 48 -3.20 -8.86 -0.66
C VAL A 48 -4.09 -9.68 -1.60
N ALA A 49 -4.01 -9.39 -2.89
CA ALA A 49 -4.77 -10.13 -3.89
C ALA A 49 -4.39 -11.62 -3.90
N GLU A 50 -5.38 -12.51 -4.00
CA GLU A 50 -5.23 -13.96 -4.02
C GLU A 50 -4.12 -14.43 -5.00
N LYS A 51 -4.07 -13.85 -6.20
CA LYS A 51 -3.02 -14.18 -7.19
C LYS A 51 -1.61 -13.87 -6.71
N THR A 52 -1.44 -12.84 -5.86
CA THR A 52 -0.16 -12.47 -5.27
C THR A 52 0.21 -13.43 -4.16
N MET A 53 -0.77 -13.86 -3.36
CA MET A 53 -0.56 -14.81 -2.27
C MET A 53 -0.11 -16.21 -2.76
N LYS A 54 -0.50 -16.59 -3.97
CA LYS A 54 -0.05 -17.85 -4.60
C LYS A 54 1.39 -17.81 -5.14
N ARG A 55 2.07 -16.66 -5.05
CA ARG A 55 3.46 -16.49 -5.48
C ARG A 55 4.42 -16.50 -4.28
N PRO A 56 5.73 -16.75 -4.47
CA PRO A 56 6.72 -16.71 -3.37
C PRO A 56 6.69 -15.39 -2.57
N VAL A 57 6.40 -14.27 -3.23
CA VAL A 57 6.25 -12.96 -2.57
C VAL A 57 5.09 -12.93 -1.57
N GLY A 58 4.04 -13.71 -1.79
CA GLY A 58 2.93 -13.83 -0.84
C GLY A 58 3.36 -14.47 0.48
N LEU A 59 4.24 -15.47 0.42
CA LEU A 59 4.82 -16.09 1.61
C LEU A 59 5.66 -15.07 2.40
N PHE A 60 6.45 -14.26 1.70
CA PHE A 60 7.22 -13.18 2.31
C PHE A 60 6.34 -12.21 3.10
N PHE A 61 5.19 -11.79 2.55
CA PHE A 61 4.25 -10.92 3.25
C PHE A 61 3.68 -11.54 4.53
N LYS A 62 3.40 -12.86 4.53
CA LYS A 62 2.93 -13.56 5.73
C LYS A 62 3.92 -13.53 6.89
N PHE A 63 5.23 -13.55 6.58
CA PHE A 63 6.27 -13.45 7.62
C PHE A 63 6.50 -12.00 8.07
N LEU A 64 6.32 -11.04 7.18
CA LEU A 64 6.66 -9.65 7.45
C LEU A 64 5.57 -8.91 8.24
N VAL A 65 4.29 -9.29 8.06
CA VAL A 65 3.14 -8.55 8.58
C VAL A 65 2.21 -9.48 9.35
N ARG A 66 1.79 -9.04 10.53
CA ARG A 66 0.96 -9.84 11.42
C ARG A 66 -0.39 -10.25 10.80
N HIS A 67 -1.06 -9.32 10.12
CA HIS A 67 -2.36 -9.56 9.50
C HIS A 67 -2.29 -9.35 7.99
N THR A 68 -1.84 -10.37 7.27
CA THR A 68 -1.95 -10.42 5.81
C THR A 68 -3.26 -11.08 5.46
N VAL A 69 -4.22 -10.32 4.92
CA VAL A 69 -5.55 -10.80 4.55
C VAL A 69 -5.60 -11.02 3.05
N THR A 70 -5.95 -12.23 2.63
CA THR A 70 -6.14 -12.53 1.21
C THR A 70 -7.48 -12.01 0.75
N VAL A 71 -7.47 -11.09 -0.22
CA VAL A 71 -8.69 -10.48 -0.73
C VAL A 71 -8.95 -10.89 -2.17
N THR A 72 -10.22 -11.04 -2.49
CA THR A 72 -10.69 -11.14 -3.87
C THR A 72 -10.82 -9.73 -4.49
N ARG A 73 -11.25 -9.66 -5.74
CA ARG A 73 -11.54 -8.37 -6.39
C ARG A 73 -12.98 -7.93 -6.25
N GLN A 74 -13.76 -8.71 -5.52
CA GLN A 74 -15.18 -8.47 -5.23
C GLN A 74 -15.32 -7.99 -3.79
N ARG A 75 -16.42 -7.30 -3.50
CA ARG A 75 -16.81 -6.98 -2.14
C ARG A 75 -17.49 -8.22 -1.55
N ASP A 76 -16.74 -9.00 -0.82
CA ASP A 76 -17.19 -10.26 -0.21
C ASP A 76 -16.64 -10.40 1.21
N ALA A 77 -16.89 -11.56 1.83
CA ALA A 77 -16.45 -11.86 3.20
C ALA A 77 -14.93 -11.65 3.44
N THR A 78 -14.09 -11.76 2.39
CA THR A 78 -12.65 -11.52 2.53
C THR A 78 -12.35 -10.05 2.79
N TRP A 79 -13.18 -9.13 2.27
CA TRP A 79 -13.06 -7.72 2.56
C TRP A 79 -13.56 -7.39 3.97
N ASP A 80 -14.64 -8.02 4.41
CA ASP A 80 -15.14 -7.87 5.77
C ASP A 80 -14.09 -8.34 6.80
N GLU A 81 -13.31 -9.37 6.47
CA GLU A 81 -12.17 -9.79 7.29
C GLU A 81 -11.12 -8.67 7.43
N VAL A 82 -10.83 -7.91 6.35
CA VAL A 82 -9.92 -6.75 6.43
C VAL A 82 -10.44 -5.73 7.44
N LEU A 83 -11.72 -5.35 7.33
CA LEU A 83 -12.33 -4.36 8.23
C LEU A 83 -12.33 -4.85 9.68
N ASN A 84 -12.60 -6.12 9.93
CA ASN A 84 -12.60 -6.73 11.26
C ASN A 84 -11.19 -6.80 11.91
N LYS A 85 -10.11 -6.63 11.13
CA LYS A 85 -8.74 -6.54 11.66
C LYS A 85 -8.32 -5.10 12.00
N ILE A 86 -9.16 -4.12 11.75
CA ILE A 86 -8.89 -2.72 12.06
C ILE A 86 -9.27 -2.47 13.52
N ASP A 87 -8.28 -2.49 14.40
CA ASP A 87 -8.38 -2.13 15.80
C ASP A 87 -7.76 -0.74 16.07
N ASP A 88 -7.72 -0.32 17.35
CA ASP A 88 -7.17 0.97 17.78
C ASP A 88 -5.69 1.16 17.43
N ARG A 89 -4.96 0.09 17.16
CA ARG A 89 -3.52 0.11 16.86
C ARG A 89 -3.21 -0.20 15.42
N ALA A 90 -4.20 -0.65 14.65
CA ALA A 90 -4.01 -1.09 13.28
C ALA A 90 -3.32 -0.03 12.42
N LEU A 91 -2.42 -0.48 11.57
CA LEU A 91 -1.78 0.27 10.51
C LEU A 91 -2.11 -0.41 9.19
N VAL A 92 -3.08 0.13 8.47
CA VAL A 92 -3.50 -0.45 7.19
C VAL A 92 -2.55 0.01 6.09
N VAL A 93 -1.97 -0.92 5.32
CA VAL A 93 -1.22 -0.58 4.11
C VAL A 93 -2.02 -1.02 2.91
N ILE A 94 -2.38 -0.09 2.05
CA ILE A 94 -3.24 -0.34 0.91
C ILE A 94 -2.69 0.30 -0.36
N LEU A 95 -2.92 -0.37 -1.48
CA LEU A 95 -2.74 0.14 -2.82
C LEU A 95 -4.15 0.41 -3.40
N PRO A 96 -4.65 1.66 -3.34
CA PRO A 96 -6.07 1.96 -3.60
C PRO A 96 -6.54 1.61 -5.00
N GLU A 97 -5.65 1.58 -5.97
CA GLU A 97 -5.98 1.17 -7.34
C GLU A 97 -6.25 -0.34 -7.45
N GLY A 98 -5.72 -1.16 -6.52
CA GLY A 98 -5.89 -2.62 -6.47
C GLY A 98 -5.36 -3.37 -7.70
N ARG A 99 -4.68 -2.67 -8.60
CA ARG A 99 -4.13 -3.18 -9.86
C ARG A 99 -2.83 -2.48 -10.19
N MET A 100 -1.98 -3.16 -10.93
CA MET A 100 -0.71 -2.62 -11.38
C MET A 100 -0.87 -1.89 -12.71
N LYS A 101 -0.41 -0.65 -12.76
CA LYS A 101 -0.39 0.22 -13.93
C LYS A 101 0.75 -0.17 -14.87
N ARG A 102 0.46 -0.35 -16.14
CA ARG A 102 1.44 -0.60 -17.19
C ARG A 102 2.00 0.71 -17.77
N ARG A 103 2.99 0.62 -18.66
CA ARG A 103 3.60 1.80 -19.33
C ARG A 103 2.62 2.66 -20.10
N ASN A 104 1.58 2.06 -20.67
CA ASN A 104 0.51 2.78 -21.40
C ASN A 104 -0.52 3.44 -20.50
N GLY A 105 -0.33 3.43 -19.17
CA GLY A 105 -1.26 4.01 -18.22
C GLY A 105 -2.44 3.13 -17.82
N LEU A 106 -2.60 1.96 -18.47
CA LEU A 106 -3.72 1.05 -18.30
C LEU A 106 -3.33 -0.18 -17.44
N ASP A 107 -4.34 -0.95 -17.00
CA ASP A 107 -4.10 -2.24 -16.34
C ASP A 107 -3.76 -3.36 -17.34
N SER A 108 -3.56 -4.58 -16.85
CA SER A 108 -3.25 -5.75 -17.69
C SER A 108 -4.36 -6.16 -18.67
N LYS A 109 -5.56 -5.60 -18.51
CA LYS A 109 -6.74 -5.84 -19.37
C LYS A 109 -7.09 -4.63 -20.24
N GLY A 110 -6.21 -3.62 -20.33
CA GLY A 110 -6.42 -2.41 -21.10
C GLY A 110 -7.43 -1.43 -20.50
N ARG A 111 -7.73 -1.52 -19.19
CA ARG A 111 -8.70 -0.65 -18.51
C ARG A 111 -7.98 0.48 -17.79
N GLU A 112 -8.63 1.63 -17.71
CA GLU A 112 -8.16 2.78 -16.95
C GLU A 112 -7.99 2.46 -15.46
N MET A 113 -7.00 3.10 -14.85
CA MET A 113 -6.75 2.99 -13.42
C MET A 113 -7.71 3.88 -12.65
N THR A 114 -8.37 3.30 -11.66
CA THR A 114 -9.31 4.01 -10.79
C THR A 114 -9.06 3.61 -9.34
N VAL A 115 -9.28 4.55 -8.42
CA VAL A 115 -9.30 4.27 -6.99
C VAL A 115 -10.52 3.40 -6.67
N ARG A 116 -10.32 2.38 -5.85
CA ARG A 116 -11.38 1.46 -5.41
C ARG A 116 -12.06 1.98 -4.15
N ALA A 117 -13.35 1.68 -4.00
CA ALA A 117 -14.14 2.08 -2.83
C ALA A 117 -13.58 1.58 -1.49
N GLY A 118 -12.83 0.48 -1.47
CA GLY A 118 -12.27 -0.08 -0.25
C GLY A 118 -11.43 0.89 0.59
N ILE A 119 -10.76 1.87 -0.02
CA ILE A 119 -10.05 2.89 0.77
C ILE A 119 -11.03 3.76 1.58
N ALA A 120 -12.18 4.09 1.00
CA ALA A 120 -13.20 4.87 1.70
C ALA A 120 -13.77 4.10 2.90
N GLU A 121 -14.05 2.80 2.74
CA GLU A 121 -14.53 1.95 3.83
C GLU A 121 -13.51 1.84 4.98
N ILE A 122 -12.20 1.78 4.68
CA ILE A 122 -11.15 1.80 5.70
C ILE A 122 -11.13 3.16 6.42
N ILE A 123 -11.26 4.26 5.69
CA ILE A 123 -11.31 5.61 6.27
C ILE A 123 -12.54 5.75 7.18
N GLU A 124 -13.70 5.25 6.75
CA GLU A 124 -14.92 5.26 7.56
C GLU A 124 -14.77 4.44 8.86
N ALA A 125 -14.09 3.30 8.79
CA ALA A 125 -13.86 2.44 9.95
C ALA A 125 -12.91 3.04 11.00
N LEU A 126 -12.16 4.10 10.67
CA LEU A 126 -11.18 4.74 11.54
C LEU A 126 -11.73 6.07 12.08
N PRO A 127 -11.91 6.24 13.41
CA PRO A 127 -12.44 7.48 13.98
C PRO A 127 -11.45 8.65 13.89
N ASP A 128 -10.14 8.34 13.93
CA ASP A 128 -9.07 9.32 14.01
C ASP A 128 -7.79 8.84 13.31
N GLY A 129 -6.75 9.66 13.40
CA GLY A 129 -5.42 9.35 12.90
C GLY A 129 -5.09 10.04 11.58
N ARG A 130 -4.03 9.57 10.93
CA ARG A 130 -3.49 10.16 9.71
C ARG A 130 -3.32 9.15 8.61
N ILE A 131 -3.50 9.61 7.38
CA ILE A 131 -3.20 8.90 6.15
C ILE A 131 -1.82 9.36 5.68
N LEU A 132 -0.89 8.43 5.56
CA LEU A 132 0.38 8.64 4.89
C LEU A 132 0.19 8.27 3.42
N THR A 133 0.08 9.26 2.55
CA THR A 133 0.04 9.02 1.11
C THR A 133 1.46 8.96 0.56
N VAL A 134 1.72 7.94 -0.25
CA VAL A 134 3.02 7.74 -0.90
C VAL A 134 2.81 7.66 -2.40
N TYR A 135 3.30 8.64 -3.11
CA TYR A 135 3.32 8.66 -4.56
C TYR A 135 4.74 8.38 -5.05
N SER A 136 4.93 7.26 -5.74
CA SER A 136 6.24 6.87 -6.25
C SER A 136 6.42 7.23 -7.71
N GLY A 137 7.58 7.78 -8.05
CA GLY A 137 8.00 8.01 -9.42
C GLY A 137 9.29 7.26 -9.74
N GLY A 138 9.39 6.71 -10.94
CA GLY A 138 10.61 6.04 -11.42
C GLY A 138 10.67 4.52 -11.21
N LEU A 139 9.79 3.91 -10.43
CA LEU A 139 9.78 2.45 -10.23
C LEU A 139 9.58 1.67 -11.54
N HIS A 140 8.78 2.18 -12.46
CA HIS A 140 8.60 1.59 -13.79
C HIS A 140 9.89 1.68 -14.66
N HIS A 141 10.84 2.53 -14.32
CA HIS A 141 12.16 2.56 -14.96
C HIS A 141 13.07 1.46 -14.43
N ILE A 142 12.85 0.98 -13.21
CA ILE A 142 13.54 -0.19 -12.67
C ILE A 142 12.99 -1.43 -13.36
N GLN A 143 11.67 -1.65 -13.27
CA GLN A 143 10.99 -2.76 -13.92
C GLN A 143 9.53 -2.44 -14.13
N ALA A 144 9.09 -2.43 -15.38
CA ALA A 144 7.68 -2.32 -15.68
C ALA A 144 6.99 -3.69 -15.57
N PRO A 145 5.68 -3.72 -15.31
CA PRO A 145 4.93 -4.96 -15.26
C PRO A 145 5.03 -5.75 -16.57
N GLY A 146 5.48 -7.01 -16.48
CA GLY A 146 5.71 -7.90 -17.61
C GLY A 146 7.17 -7.97 -18.11
N GLU A 147 8.06 -7.13 -17.58
CA GLU A 147 9.50 -7.28 -17.82
C GLU A 147 10.09 -8.33 -16.87
N LEU A 148 11.04 -9.13 -17.35
CA LEU A 148 11.68 -10.21 -16.56
C LEU A 148 12.89 -9.72 -15.78
N VAL A 149 13.64 -8.77 -16.33
CA VAL A 149 14.91 -8.31 -15.76
C VAL A 149 14.80 -6.86 -15.30
N PRO A 150 15.14 -6.58 -14.02
CA PRO A 150 15.19 -5.21 -13.53
C PRO A 150 16.39 -4.47 -14.09
N ARG A 151 16.25 -3.16 -14.30
CA ARG A 151 17.32 -2.26 -14.73
C ARG A 151 17.95 -1.63 -13.48
N PRO A 152 19.21 -1.93 -13.18
CA PRO A 152 19.90 -1.35 -12.02
C PRO A 152 20.18 0.14 -12.21
N ALA A 153 20.58 0.81 -11.12
CA ALA A 153 21.03 2.20 -11.10
C ALA A 153 20.00 3.22 -11.65
N ARG A 154 18.70 2.99 -11.39
CA ARG A 154 17.65 3.93 -11.73
C ARG A 154 17.24 4.75 -10.54
N GLN A 155 16.95 6.02 -10.77
CA GLN A 155 16.52 6.94 -9.73
C GLN A 155 15.05 6.73 -9.40
N VAL A 156 14.74 6.54 -8.12
CA VAL A 156 13.37 6.49 -7.58
C VAL A 156 13.13 7.75 -6.80
N ARG A 157 11.97 8.36 -6.98
CA ARG A 157 11.50 9.50 -6.20
C ARG A 157 10.19 9.12 -5.52
N ALA A 158 10.02 9.56 -4.29
CA ALA A 158 8.76 9.43 -3.58
C ALA A 158 8.30 10.79 -3.09
N ARG A 159 7.04 11.11 -3.30
CA ARG A 159 6.34 12.22 -2.64
C ARG A 159 5.52 11.62 -1.53
N ILE A 160 5.73 12.11 -0.31
CA ILE A 160 5.09 11.60 0.89
C ILE A 160 4.35 12.76 1.53
N GLU A 161 3.07 12.57 1.82
CA GLU A 161 2.20 13.55 2.46
C GLU A 161 1.44 12.92 3.61
N LEU A 162 1.19 13.69 4.66
CA LEU A 162 0.35 13.31 5.78
C LEU A 162 -0.95 14.11 5.71
N VAL A 163 -2.07 13.42 5.81
CA VAL A 163 -3.41 14.00 5.81
C VAL A 163 -4.15 13.48 7.04
N ASP A 164 -4.79 14.36 7.79
CA ASP A 164 -5.59 13.97 8.94
C ASP A 164 -6.91 13.35 8.47
N ILE A 165 -7.25 12.18 9.02
CA ILE A 165 -8.49 11.45 8.64
C ILE A 165 -9.74 12.29 8.88
N PRO A 166 -9.94 12.97 10.03
CA PRO A 166 -11.11 13.81 10.25
C PRO A 166 -11.27 14.97 9.25
N MET A 167 -10.16 15.47 8.70
CA MET A 167 -10.22 16.52 7.67
C MET A 167 -10.54 15.98 6.28
N TYR A 168 -10.40 14.67 6.08
CA TYR A 168 -10.62 14.03 4.79
C TYR A 168 -12.05 13.48 4.66
N LYS A 169 -12.74 13.23 5.76
CA LYS A 169 -14.15 12.83 5.82
C LYS A 169 -15.09 13.99 5.52
#